data_b247edcba4f8333d377dfc7e318a1430
#
_entry.id   b247edcba4f8333d377dfc7e318a1430
#
_cell.length_a   1.000
_cell.length_b   1.000
_cell.length_c   1.000
_cell.angle_alpha   90.00
_cell.angle_beta   90.00
_cell.angle_gamma   90.00
#
_symmetry.space_group_name_H-M   'P 1'
#
loop_
_entity.id
_entity.type
_entity.pdbx_description
1 polymer ?
#
loop_
_entity_poly.entity_id
_entity_poly.type
_entity_poly.pdbx_seq_one_letter_code
_entity_poly.pdbx_strand_id
1 'polypeptide(L)'
;FGGVYSAKRLQKLEPNSFDIELISNNNYFIFQPLLPEVASGTIPAGDAVTPIRQMLPKIKFRHAEITKINCHQKNVVVVQGMRRREHLIDFDHLVIALGQESNKQIIPGLKHHCFTMRTLEDAYNIRNHLIGCFELADVTLDKKLKRKLLNIVVVGGGFSGVETTGELKEMSDRLLPYYKNIKKNELKFHIVEFSSRLLPELSKEISDYTYKIFKKRDINVYLKTALSNVSINKIFLSNGKSIDTKTIISTIGSTVSKIINESGLPLKNGKIITNEYLEVEG
;
A
#
# COMPACT_ATOMS: atom_id res chain seq x y z
N PHE A 1 -10.00 -7.53 3.24
CA PHE A 1 -10.05 -8.74 4.10
C PHE A 1 -11.31 -8.74 4.97
N GLY A 2 -11.47 -7.78 5.91
CA GLY A 2 -12.56 -7.79 6.90
C GLY A 2 -13.93 -8.04 6.29
N GLY A 3 -14.39 -7.19 5.36
CA GLY A 3 -15.74 -7.30 4.78
C GLY A 3 -16.00 -8.62 4.04
N VAL A 4 -15.04 -9.07 3.22
CA VAL A 4 -15.18 -10.34 2.46
C VAL A 4 -15.27 -11.54 3.39
N TYR A 5 -14.39 -11.60 4.40
CA TYR A 5 -14.38 -12.75 5.32
C TYR A 5 -15.54 -12.72 6.32
N SER A 6 -15.98 -11.53 6.77
CA SER A 6 -17.18 -11.39 7.57
C SER A 6 -18.42 -11.87 6.81
N ALA A 7 -18.59 -11.41 5.57
CA ALA A 7 -19.72 -11.84 4.71
C ALA A 7 -19.69 -13.36 4.45
N LYS A 8 -18.51 -13.90 4.14
CA LYS A 8 -18.33 -15.36 3.94
C LYS A 8 -18.66 -16.17 5.19
N ARG A 9 -18.22 -15.69 6.35
CA ARG A 9 -18.47 -16.39 7.63
C ARG A 9 -19.93 -16.33 8.00
N LEU A 10 -20.56 -15.15 7.90
CA LEU A 10 -21.98 -14.96 8.20
C LEU A 10 -22.87 -15.84 7.32
N GLN A 11 -22.62 -15.87 6.00
CA GLN A 11 -23.35 -16.74 5.08
C GLN A 11 -23.22 -18.23 5.44
N LYS A 12 -22.05 -18.65 5.95
CA LYS A 12 -21.82 -20.05 6.36
C LYS A 12 -22.57 -20.40 7.66
N LEU A 13 -22.62 -19.47 8.61
CA LEU A 13 -23.27 -19.69 9.91
C LEU A 13 -24.78 -19.62 9.80
N GLU A 14 -25.31 -18.63 9.07
CA GLU A 14 -26.72 -18.30 9.00
C GLU A 14 -27.14 -18.10 7.53
N PRO A 15 -27.21 -19.19 6.74
CA PRO A 15 -27.32 -19.10 5.27
C PRO A 15 -28.64 -18.50 4.78
N ASN A 16 -29.72 -18.50 5.61
CA ASN A 16 -31.06 -18.03 5.25
C ASN A 16 -31.62 -16.95 6.18
N SER A 17 -30.84 -16.50 7.17
CA SER A 17 -31.33 -15.57 8.20
C SER A 17 -31.12 -14.10 7.83
N PHE A 18 -30.23 -13.83 6.87
CA PHE A 18 -29.83 -12.47 6.49
C PHE A 18 -29.78 -12.28 4.97
N ASP A 19 -30.26 -11.13 4.49
CA ASP A 19 -29.95 -10.62 3.15
C ASP A 19 -28.62 -9.85 3.21
N ILE A 20 -27.54 -10.53 2.84
CA ILE A 20 -26.19 -9.99 2.95
C ILE A 20 -25.84 -9.25 1.67
N GLU A 21 -25.57 -7.95 1.76
CA GLU A 21 -25.03 -7.16 0.67
C GLU A 21 -23.58 -6.72 0.98
N LEU A 22 -22.63 -7.08 0.11
CA LEU A 22 -21.26 -6.59 0.17
C LEU A 22 -21.08 -5.44 -0.82
N ILE A 23 -20.66 -4.29 -0.31
CA ILE A 23 -20.39 -3.08 -1.11
C ILE A 23 -18.89 -2.85 -1.17
N SER A 24 -18.35 -2.67 -2.36
CA SER A 24 -16.92 -2.36 -2.56
C SER A 24 -16.71 -1.56 -3.85
N ASN A 25 -15.75 -0.67 -3.83
CA ASN A 25 -15.27 0.05 -5.01
C ASN A 25 -14.37 -0.79 -5.93
N ASN A 26 -13.98 -2.01 -5.51
CA ASN A 26 -13.28 -2.99 -6.32
C ASN A 26 -14.18 -4.23 -6.48
N ASN A 27 -14.23 -4.79 -7.69
CA ASN A 27 -14.97 -6.01 -7.98
C ASN A 27 -14.15 -7.30 -7.75
N TYR A 28 -12.95 -7.14 -7.22
CA TYR A 28 -12.03 -8.22 -6.86
C TYR A 28 -11.51 -8.06 -5.43
N PHE A 29 -11.21 -9.19 -4.82
CA PHE A 29 -10.42 -9.25 -3.62
C PHE A 29 -8.94 -9.26 -4.01
N ILE A 30 -8.13 -8.45 -3.37
CA ILE A 30 -6.68 -8.45 -3.56
C ILE A 30 -5.98 -8.97 -2.31
N PHE A 31 -5.05 -9.89 -2.51
CA PHE A 31 -4.15 -10.34 -1.45
C PHE A 31 -2.95 -9.39 -1.41
N GLN A 32 -3.12 -8.27 -0.70
CA GLN A 32 -2.14 -7.18 -0.64
C GLN A 32 -0.69 -7.60 -0.28
N PRO A 33 -0.45 -8.61 0.57
CA PRO A 33 0.92 -9.07 0.83
C PRO A 33 1.71 -9.50 -0.41
N LEU A 34 1.06 -9.85 -1.52
CA LEU A 34 1.72 -10.22 -2.78
C LEU A 34 1.97 -9.04 -3.74
N LEU A 35 1.66 -7.82 -3.33
CA LEU A 35 1.90 -6.64 -4.20
C LEU A 35 3.38 -6.38 -4.52
N PRO A 36 4.33 -6.57 -3.58
CA PRO A 36 5.75 -6.47 -3.90
C PRO A 36 6.19 -7.43 -5.00
N GLU A 37 5.73 -8.69 -4.97
CA GLU A 37 6.02 -9.72 -5.99
C GLU A 37 5.37 -9.39 -7.33
N VAL A 38 4.17 -8.80 -7.33
CA VAL A 38 3.55 -8.28 -8.56
C VAL A 38 4.37 -7.13 -9.13
N ALA A 39 4.82 -6.21 -8.29
CA ALA A 39 5.64 -5.08 -8.73
C ALA A 39 7.00 -5.53 -9.28
N SER A 40 7.62 -6.55 -8.70
CA SER A 40 8.86 -7.14 -9.20
C SER A 40 8.65 -8.04 -10.43
N GLY A 41 7.39 -8.43 -10.71
CA GLY A 41 7.05 -9.38 -11.77
C GLY A 41 7.43 -10.82 -11.44
N THR A 42 7.65 -11.14 -10.16
CA THR A 42 7.89 -12.50 -9.69
C THR A 42 6.62 -13.35 -9.84
N ILE A 43 5.45 -12.74 -9.63
CA ILE A 43 4.16 -13.37 -9.89
C ILE A 43 3.30 -12.51 -10.84
N PRO A 44 2.41 -13.14 -11.64
CA PRO A 44 1.40 -12.42 -12.40
C PRO A 44 0.38 -11.75 -11.48
N ALA A 45 -0.15 -10.60 -11.89
CA ALA A 45 -1.17 -9.91 -11.11
C ALA A 45 -2.45 -10.73 -10.90
N GLY A 46 -2.77 -11.61 -11.83
CA GLY A 46 -3.92 -12.52 -11.73
C GLY A 46 -3.87 -13.44 -10.51
N ASP A 47 -2.66 -13.77 -10.05
CA ASP A 47 -2.47 -14.66 -8.88
C ASP A 47 -2.66 -13.92 -7.54
N ALA A 48 -2.56 -12.59 -7.55
CA ALA A 48 -2.79 -11.75 -6.37
C ALA A 48 -4.25 -11.32 -6.20
N VAL A 49 -5.15 -11.62 -7.15
CA VAL A 49 -6.54 -11.17 -7.13
C VAL A 49 -7.52 -12.32 -7.34
N THR A 50 -8.71 -12.19 -6.75
CA THR A 50 -9.81 -13.12 -6.97
C THR A 50 -11.11 -12.31 -7.12
N PRO A 51 -11.92 -12.54 -8.17
CA PRO A 51 -13.19 -11.86 -8.35
C PRO A 51 -14.13 -12.11 -7.14
N ILE A 52 -14.69 -11.03 -6.57
CA ILE A 52 -15.55 -11.15 -5.37
C ILE A 52 -16.77 -12.04 -5.66
N ARG A 53 -17.35 -11.95 -6.84
CA ARG A 53 -18.52 -12.77 -7.22
C ARG A 53 -18.21 -14.27 -7.29
N GLN A 54 -16.95 -14.65 -7.54
CA GLN A 54 -16.51 -16.05 -7.48
C GLN A 54 -16.29 -16.51 -6.03
N MET A 55 -15.75 -15.62 -5.18
CA MET A 55 -15.53 -15.91 -3.77
C MET A 55 -16.84 -16.05 -2.98
N LEU A 56 -17.85 -15.27 -3.36
CA LEU A 56 -19.10 -15.08 -2.63
C LEU A 56 -20.32 -15.20 -3.58
N PRO A 57 -20.54 -16.37 -4.22
CA PRO A 57 -21.55 -16.50 -5.30
C PRO A 57 -22.99 -16.36 -4.82
N LYS A 58 -23.24 -16.50 -3.52
CA LYS A 58 -24.58 -16.39 -2.91
C LYS A 58 -24.85 -15.04 -2.22
N ILE A 59 -23.84 -14.15 -2.19
CA ILE A 59 -23.96 -12.83 -1.55
C ILE A 59 -24.23 -11.78 -2.61
N LYS A 60 -25.14 -10.87 -2.33
CA LYS A 60 -25.42 -9.73 -3.18
C LYS A 60 -24.19 -8.79 -3.17
N PHE A 61 -23.52 -8.68 -4.31
CA PHE A 61 -22.37 -7.82 -4.46
C PHE A 61 -22.72 -6.55 -5.25
N ARG A 62 -22.44 -5.39 -4.64
CA ARG A 62 -22.60 -4.07 -5.25
C ARG A 62 -21.23 -3.43 -5.50
N HIS A 63 -20.92 -3.23 -6.77
CA HIS A 63 -19.75 -2.47 -7.17
C HIS A 63 -20.08 -0.96 -7.09
N ALA A 64 -19.72 -0.33 -5.99
CA ALA A 64 -20.00 1.07 -5.70
C ALA A 64 -18.98 1.66 -4.74
N GLU A 65 -18.80 2.97 -4.79
CA GLU A 65 -18.02 3.74 -3.83
C GLU A 65 -18.94 4.20 -2.69
N ILE A 66 -18.60 3.91 -1.45
CA ILE A 66 -19.31 4.44 -0.27
C ILE A 66 -18.80 5.87 -0.05
N THR A 67 -19.72 6.84 0.04
CA THR A 67 -19.38 8.26 0.23
C THR A 67 -19.80 8.76 1.60
N LYS A 68 -20.80 8.13 2.24
CA LYS A 68 -21.26 8.53 3.58
C LYS A 68 -21.88 7.35 4.34
N ILE A 69 -21.73 7.35 5.65
CA ILE A 69 -22.40 6.44 6.57
C ILE A 69 -23.27 7.29 7.52
N ASN A 70 -24.57 7.02 7.53
CA ASN A 70 -25.53 7.67 8.40
C ASN A 70 -26.03 6.67 9.45
N CYS A 71 -25.33 6.55 10.56
CA CYS A 71 -25.62 5.54 11.58
C CYS A 71 -27.01 5.73 12.22
N HIS A 72 -27.40 6.97 12.56
CA HIS A 72 -28.73 7.25 13.14
C HIS A 72 -29.89 6.95 12.20
N GLN A 73 -29.70 7.16 10.89
CA GLN A 73 -30.72 6.91 9.87
C GLN A 73 -30.66 5.48 9.33
N LYS A 74 -29.69 4.68 9.79
CA LYS A 74 -29.42 3.31 9.33
C LYS A 74 -29.34 3.18 7.81
N ASN A 75 -28.60 4.07 7.17
CA ASN A 75 -28.33 3.98 5.74
C ASN A 75 -26.89 4.38 5.37
N VAL A 76 -26.46 3.94 4.20
CA VAL A 76 -25.21 4.35 3.58
C VAL A 76 -25.50 4.99 2.24
N VAL A 77 -24.74 6.04 1.92
CA VAL A 77 -24.77 6.67 0.60
C VAL A 77 -23.67 6.04 -0.25
N VAL A 78 -24.06 5.58 -1.42
CA VAL A 78 -23.12 5.00 -2.38
C VAL A 78 -23.23 5.67 -3.73
N VAL A 79 -22.12 5.75 -4.44
CA VAL A 79 -22.03 6.25 -5.82
C VAL A 79 -21.66 5.09 -6.73
N GLN A 80 -22.46 4.86 -7.77
CA GLN A 80 -22.24 3.76 -8.70
C GLN A 80 -22.47 4.12 -10.17
N GLY A 81 -21.92 3.29 -11.05
CA GLY A 81 -22.08 3.39 -12.50
C GLY A 81 -21.27 4.54 -13.11
N MET A 82 -21.22 4.57 -14.46
CA MET A 82 -20.44 5.56 -15.21
C MET A 82 -20.92 7.00 -14.99
N ARG A 83 -22.22 7.19 -14.70
CA ARG A 83 -22.80 8.52 -14.43
C ARG A 83 -22.70 8.94 -12.97
N ARG A 84 -22.01 8.14 -12.13
CA ARG A 84 -21.78 8.42 -10.69
C ARG A 84 -23.08 8.83 -9.96
N ARG A 85 -24.15 8.03 -10.14
CA ARG A 85 -25.42 8.30 -9.47
C ARG A 85 -25.35 7.89 -7.99
N GLU A 86 -25.90 8.72 -7.13
CA GLU A 86 -26.04 8.43 -5.71
C GLU A 86 -27.25 7.53 -5.46
N HIS A 87 -27.10 6.61 -4.52
CA HIS A 87 -28.14 5.75 -4.01
C HIS A 87 -28.04 5.64 -2.50
N LEU A 88 -29.19 5.62 -1.83
CA LEU A 88 -29.31 5.28 -0.41
C LEU A 88 -29.55 3.78 -0.29
N ILE A 89 -28.86 3.16 0.66
CA ILE A 89 -29.02 1.74 0.99
C ILE A 89 -29.25 1.65 2.48
N ASP A 90 -30.44 1.19 2.84
CA ASP A 90 -30.81 0.98 4.23
C ASP A 90 -30.22 -0.33 4.76
N PHE A 91 -29.98 -0.39 6.07
CA PHE A 91 -29.47 -1.58 6.74
C PHE A 91 -30.08 -1.74 8.14
N ASP A 92 -30.24 -2.98 8.57
CA ASP A 92 -30.52 -3.32 9.98
C ASP A 92 -29.22 -3.44 10.76
N HIS A 93 -28.21 -4.08 10.15
CA HIS A 93 -26.87 -4.26 10.70
C HIS A 93 -25.82 -3.83 9.67
N LEU A 94 -24.76 -3.15 10.13
CA LEU A 94 -23.69 -2.67 9.29
C LEU A 94 -22.32 -3.18 9.77
N VAL A 95 -21.58 -3.85 8.90
CA VAL A 95 -20.18 -4.19 9.13
C VAL A 95 -19.29 -3.19 8.40
N ILE A 96 -18.58 -2.36 9.15
CA ILE A 96 -17.67 -1.35 8.61
C ILE A 96 -16.27 -1.97 8.40
N ALA A 97 -15.88 -2.13 7.15
CA ALA A 97 -14.60 -2.75 6.76
C ALA A 97 -13.91 -1.98 5.62
N LEU A 98 -13.87 -0.65 5.70
CA LEU A 98 -13.34 0.25 4.67
C LEU A 98 -11.80 0.19 4.54
N GLY A 99 -11.12 -0.52 5.46
CA GLY A 99 -9.67 -0.63 5.45
C GLY A 99 -8.98 0.67 5.85
N GLN A 100 -7.79 0.88 5.28
CA GLN A 100 -6.96 2.05 5.55
C GLN A 100 -6.56 2.73 4.25
N GLU A 101 -6.32 4.02 4.31
CA GLU A 101 -5.82 4.84 3.21
C GLU A 101 -4.37 5.29 3.48
N SER A 102 -3.65 5.69 2.44
CA SER A 102 -2.33 6.28 2.61
C SER A 102 -2.48 7.73 3.07
N ASN A 103 -1.92 8.07 4.21
CA ASN A 103 -1.82 9.47 4.63
C ASN A 103 -0.64 10.14 3.91
N LYS A 104 -0.91 10.66 2.73
CA LYS A 104 0.10 11.33 1.90
C LYS A 104 0.42 12.76 2.37
N GLN A 105 -0.23 13.25 3.43
CA GLN A 105 -0.05 14.63 3.94
C GLN A 105 0.91 14.71 5.12
N ILE A 106 1.35 13.59 5.67
CA ILE A 106 2.23 13.56 6.87
C ILE A 106 3.60 14.20 6.64
N ILE A 107 4.06 14.28 5.39
CA ILE A 107 5.36 14.85 5.03
C ILE A 107 5.19 15.75 3.81
N PRO A 108 5.74 16.96 3.80
CA PRO A 108 5.70 17.85 2.65
C PRO A 108 6.24 17.18 1.38
N GLY A 109 5.51 17.30 0.28
CA GLY A 109 5.86 16.73 -1.03
C GLY A 109 5.56 15.25 -1.22
N LEU A 110 5.26 14.48 -0.16
CA LEU A 110 5.00 13.03 -0.25
C LEU A 110 3.84 12.71 -1.22
N LYS A 111 2.77 13.50 -1.17
CA LYS A 111 1.57 13.30 -2.02
C LYS A 111 1.87 13.36 -3.51
N HIS A 112 2.82 14.21 -3.91
CA HIS A 112 3.04 14.54 -5.33
C HIS A 112 4.23 13.84 -5.95
N HIS A 113 5.14 13.28 -5.12
CA HIS A 113 6.44 12.81 -5.60
C HIS A 113 6.77 11.36 -5.20
N CYS A 114 5.82 10.65 -4.54
CA CYS A 114 6.05 9.28 -4.10
C CYS A 114 5.04 8.30 -4.70
N PHE A 115 5.52 7.13 -5.03
CA PHE A 115 4.68 5.96 -5.23
C PHE A 115 4.20 5.41 -3.89
N THR A 116 3.08 4.70 -3.91
CA THR A 116 2.57 3.90 -2.79
C THR A 116 2.54 2.42 -3.18
N MET A 117 2.40 1.51 -2.20
CA MET A 117 2.30 0.07 -2.44
C MET A 117 1.05 -0.47 -1.75
N ARG A 118 -0.13 -0.17 -2.31
CA ARG A 118 -1.44 -0.53 -1.71
C ARG A 118 -2.41 -1.16 -2.69
N THR A 119 -2.31 -0.80 -3.94
CA THR A 119 -3.20 -1.25 -5.00
C THR A 119 -2.42 -1.98 -6.08
N LEU A 120 -3.13 -2.73 -6.91
CA LEU A 120 -2.54 -3.38 -8.08
C LEU A 120 -1.96 -2.34 -9.05
N GLU A 121 -2.65 -1.21 -9.20
CA GLU A 121 -2.19 -0.09 -10.01
C GLU A 121 -0.87 0.49 -9.48
N ASP A 122 -0.72 0.63 -8.16
CA ASP A 122 0.54 1.05 -7.53
C ASP A 122 1.69 0.11 -7.92
N ALA A 123 1.47 -1.21 -7.84
CA ALA A 123 2.48 -2.20 -8.19
C ALA A 123 2.92 -2.09 -9.66
N TYR A 124 1.97 -1.95 -10.58
CA TYR A 124 2.27 -1.75 -12.00
C TYR A 124 2.96 -0.42 -12.28
N ASN A 125 2.53 0.66 -11.64
CA ASN A 125 3.14 1.97 -11.81
C ASN A 125 4.60 1.97 -11.35
N ILE A 126 4.91 1.32 -10.22
CA ILE A 126 6.29 1.16 -9.74
C ILE A 126 7.10 0.34 -10.73
N ARG A 127 6.60 -0.81 -11.18
CA ARG A 127 7.27 -1.67 -12.15
C ARG A 127 7.61 -0.93 -13.44
N ASN A 128 6.60 -0.32 -14.05
CA ASN A 128 6.78 0.39 -15.34
C ASN A 128 7.73 1.58 -15.19
N HIS A 129 7.63 2.31 -14.06
CA HIS A 129 8.54 3.41 -13.75
C HIS A 129 9.99 2.92 -13.64
N LEU A 130 10.24 1.83 -12.91
CA LEU A 130 11.60 1.28 -12.76
C LEU A 130 12.17 0.81 -14.10
N ILE A 131 11.39 0.11 -14.91
CA ILE A 131 11.82 -0.29 -16.26
C ILE A 131 12.17 0.95 -17.08
N GLY A 132 11.33 1.98 -17.09
CA GLY A 132 11.61 3.25 -17.77
C GLY A 132 12.86 3.96 -17.24
N CYS A 133 13.15 3.86 -15.94
CA CYS A 133 14.39 4.37 -15.36
C CYS A 133 15.62 3.61 -15.90
N PHE A 134 15.55 2.29 -16.04
CA PHE A 134 16.63 1.48 -16.62
C PHE A 134 16.84 1.81 -18.10
N GLU A 135 15.76 1.89 -18.90
CA GLU A 135 15.83 2.26 -20.32
C GLU A 135 16.53 3.62 -20.51
N LEU A 136 16.10 4.62 -19.75
CA LEU A 136 16.70 5.95 -19.85
C LEU A 136 18.12 5.99 -19.30
N ALA A 137 18.43 5.24 -18.23
CA ALA A 137 19.76 5.19 -17.64
C ALA A 137 20.79 4.52 -18.57
N ASP A 138 20.35 3.58 -19.40
CA ASP A 138 21.23 2.88 -20.36
C ASP A 138 21.69 3.79 -21.50
N VAL A 139 20.83 4.72 -21.95
CA VAL A 139 21.09 5.57 -23.11
C VAL A 139 21.58 6.99 -22.77
N THR A 140 21.35 7.47 -21.54
CA THR A 140 21.70 8.85 -21.18
C THR A 140 23.20 9.07 -21.01
N LEU A 141 23.72 10.18 -21.55
CA LEU A 141 25.08 10.65 -21.32
C LEU A 141 25.21 11.55 -20.08
N ASP A 142 24.10 12.01 -19.52
CA ASP A 142 24.08 12.82 -18.29
C ASP A 142 24.29 11.92 -17.05
N LYS A 143 25.53 11.94 -16.53
CA LYS A 143 25.91 11.18 -15.33
C LYS A 143 25.09 11.55 -14.07
N LYS A 144 24.64 12.82 -13.97
CA LYS A 144 23.81 13.26 -12.83
C LYS A 144 22.40 12.70 -12.94
N LEU A 145 21.81 12.72 -14.14
CA LEU A 145 20.52 12.11 -14.41
C LEU A 145 20.59 10.59 -14.19
N LYS A 146 21.59 9.91 -14.77
CA LYS A 146 21.79 8.47 -14.62
C LYS A 146 21.81 8.05 -13.16
N ARG A 147 22.58 8.77 -12.32
CA ARG A 147 22.62 8.50 -10.88
C ARG A 147 21.25 8.62 -10.21
N LYS A 148 20.44 9.62 -10.58
CA LYS A 148 19.08 9.79 -10.03
C LYS A 148 18.13 8.67 -10.44
N LEU A 149 18.24 8.20 -11.68
CA LEU A 149 17.44 7.10 -12.22
C LEU A 149 17.74 5.77 -11.52
N LEU A 150 19.01 5.54 -11.17
CA LEU A 150 19.48 4.29 -10.56
C LEU A 150 19.52 4.32 -9.02
N ASN A 151 19.11 5.42 -8.39
CA ASN A 151 18.87 5.49 -6.95
C ASN A 151 17.38 5.22 -6.66
N ILE A 152 17.10 4.14 -5.96
CA ILE A 152 15.75 3.74 -5.55
C ILE A 152 15.65 3.90 -4.03
N VAL A 153 14.63 4.61 -3.56
CA VAL A 153 14.42 4.88 -2.13
C VAL A 153 13.08 4.33 -1.70
N VAL A 154 13.09 3.48 -0.68
CA VAL A 154 11.90 3.03 0.03
C VAL A 154 11.87 3.66 1.41
N VAL A 155 10.73 4.25 1.77
CA VAL A 155 10.50 4.92 3.05
C VAL A 155 9.55 4.08 3.90
N GLY A 156 10.03 3.65 5.06
CA GLY A 156 9.39 2.71 5.98
C GLY A 156 10.10 1.35 5.99
N GLY A 157 10.50 0.90 7.18
CA GLY A 157 11.20 -0.36 7.40
C GLY A 157 10.34 -1.45 8.06
N GLY A 158 9.01 -1.31 8.03
CA GLY A 158 8.05 -2.36 8.38
C GLY A 158 7.94 -3.44 7.29
N PHE A 159 6.99 -4.37 7.41
CA PHE A 159 6.80 -5.48 6.47
C PHE A 159 6.77 -5.02 5.01
N SER A 160 5.84 -4.14 4.66
CA SER A 160 5.69 -3.69 3.27
C SER A 160 6.96 -3.05 2.70
N GLY A 161 7.69 -2.26 3.50
CA GLY A 161 8.92 -1.61 3.03
C GLY A 161 10.07 -2.59 2.82
N VAL A 162 10.22 -3.56 3.73
CA VAL A 162 11.25 -4.59 3.64
C VAL A 162 10.99 -5.51 2.43
N GLU A 163 9.76 -5.99 2.27
CA GLU A 163 9.34 -6.84 1.14
C GLU A 163 9.50 -6.09 -0.19
N THR A 164 8.95 -4.87 -0.29
CA THR A 164 9.11 -4.03 -1.49
C THR A 164 10.58 -3.80 -1.84
N THR A 165 11.43 -3.49 -0.85
CA THR A 165 12.86 -3.27 -1.10
C THR A 165 13.54 -4.54 -1.61
N GLY A 166 13.23 -5.69 -1.00
CA GLY A 166 13.78 -7.00 -1.37
C GLY A 166 13.41 -7.40 -2.80
N GLU A 167 12.13 -7.35 -3.12
CA GLU A 167 11.57 -7.73 -4.43
C GLU A 167 12.05 -6.82 -5.56
N LEU A 168 12.03 -5.50 -5.36
CA LEU A 168 12.49 -4.56 -6.38
C LEU A 168 14.01 -4.61 -6.58
N LYS A 169 14.78 -4.91 -5.52
CA LYS A 169 16.22 -5.16 -5.65
C LYS A 169 16.48 -6.40 -6.48
N GLU A 170 15.74 -7.48 -6.24
CA GLU A 170 15.87 -8.71 -7.00
C GLU A 170 15.45 -8.54 -8.47
N MET A 171 14.32 -7.88 -8.73
CA MET A 171 13.92 -7.49 -10.09
C MET A 171 15.03 -6.73 -10.79
N SER A 172 15.61 -5.73 -10.11
CA SER A 172 16.65 -4.89 -10.69
C SER A 172 17.95 -5.68 -10.99
N ASP A 173 18.31 -6.63 -10.11
CA ASP A 173 19.46 -7.51 -10.34
C ASP A 173 19.22 -8.47 -11.54
N ARG A 174 17.97 -8.94 -11.74
CA ARG A 174 17.59 -9.76 -12.93
C ARG A 174 17.58 -8.95 -14.23
N LEU A 175 17.21 -7.66 -14.16
CA LEU A 175 17.19 -6.78 -15.33
C LEU A 175 18.58 -6.32 -15.75
N LEU A 176 19.48 -6.09 -14.82
CA LEU A 176 20.78 -5.47 -15.04
C LEU A 176 21.62 -6.09 -16.19
N PRO A 177 21.66 -7.42 -16.40
CA PRO A 177 22.40 -8.03 -17.51
C PRO A 177 21.95 -7.60 -18.91
N TYR A 178 20.70 -7.12 -19.06
CA TYR A 178 20.14 -6.66 -20.33
C TYR A 178 20.54 -5.22 -20.68
N TYR A 179 21.03 -4.44 -19.70
CA TYR A 179 21.39 -3.02 -19.86
C TYR A 179 22.93 -2.84 -19.81
N LYS A 180 23.56 -2.93 -20.98
CA LYS A 180 25.03 -3.02 -21.12
C LYS A 180 25.79 -1.79 -20.61
N ASN A 181 25.15 -0.63 -20.61
CA ASN A 181 25.76 0.62 -20.17
C ASN A 181 25.56 0.90 -18.67
N ILE A 182 24.85 0.03 -17.94
CA ILE A 182 24.63 0.18 -16.50
C ILE A 182 25.54 -0.78 -15.73
N LYS A 183 26.41 -0.23 -14.90
CA LYS A 183 27.26 -1.03 -14.02
C LYS A 183 26.55 -1.36 -12.73
N LYS A 184 26.76 -2.55 -12.17
CA LYS A 184 26.14 -3.01 -10.92
C LYS A 184 26.34 -2.02 -9.75
N ASN A 185 27.50 -1.39 -9.65
CA ASN A 185 27.83 -0.44 -8.60
C ASN A 185 27.15 0.93 -8.76
N GLU A 186 26.53 1.23 -9.91
CA GLU A 186 25.73 2.44 -10.14
C GLU A 186 24.32 2.32 -9.58
N LEU A 187 23.78 1.09 -9.50
CA LEU A 187 22.47 0.80 -8.94
C LEU A 187 22.52 0.85 -7.41
N LYS A 188 21.73 1.71 -6.80
CA LYS A 188 21.68 1.90 -5.35
C LYS A 188 20.27 1.79 -4.82
N PHE A 189 20.09 0.93 -3.82
CA PHE A 189 18.86 0.84 -3.04
C PHE A 189 19.07 1.44 -1.66
N HIS A 190 18.06 2.16 -1.20
CA HIS A 190 18.02 2.82 0.09
C HIS A 190 16.73 2.51 0.79
N ILE A 191 16.78 2.10 2.06
CA ILE A 191 15.61 2.02 2.93
C ILE A 191 15.80 2.98 4.11
N VAL A 192 14.78 3.81 4.36
CA VAL A 192 14.78 4.83 5.41
C VAL A 192 13.74 4.44 6.44
N GLU A 193 14.19 4.26 7.70
CA GLU A 193 13.34 3.85 8.82
C GLU A 193 13.54 4.77 10.01
N PHE A 194 12.43 5.25 10.56
CA PHE A 194 12.41 6.11 11.75
C PHE A 194 12.84 5.35 13.01
N SER A 195 12.45 4.10 13.13
CA SER A 195 12.74 3.25 14.28
C SER A 195 14.23 2.88 14.34
N SER A 196 14.63 2.32 15.47
CA SER A 196 16.02 1.88 15.69
C SER A 196 16.37 0.59 14.95
N ARG A 197 15.38 -0.09 14.33
CA ARG A 197 15.55 -1.37 13.63
C ARG A 197 14.52 -1.55 12.51
N LEU A 198 14.82 -2.41 11.55
CA LEU A 198 13.84 -2.89 10.57
C LEU A 198 12.87 -3.86 11.25
N LEU A 199 11.65 -3.99 10.72
CA LEU A 199 10.60 -4.89 11.22
C LEU A 199 10.41 -4.74 12.74
N PRO A 200 10.10 -3.52 13.25
CA PRO A 200 10.05 -3.27 14.69
C PRO A 200 8.99 -4.11 15.41
N GLU A 201 8.00 -4.63 14.70
CA GLU A 201 6.93 -5.50 15.22
C GLU A 201 7.38 -6.93 15.47
N LEU A 202 8.53 -7.35 14.88
CA LEU A 202 9.05 -8.71 15.03
C LEU A 202 10.13 -8.79 16.12
N SER A 203 10.62 -10.01 16.35
CA SER A 203 11.71 -10.24 17.28
C SER A 203 13.00 -9.53 16.84
N LYS A 204 13.90 -9.28 17.79
CA LYS A 204 15.19 -8.65 17.49
C LYS A 204 16.05 -9.50 16.57
N GLU A 205 15.99 -10.81 16.71
CA GLU A 205 16.75 -11.78 15.90
C GLU A 205 16.37 -11.66 14.42
N ILE A 206 15.07 -11.59 14.11
CA ILE A 206 14.58 -11.43 12.73
C ILE A 206 14.98 -10.05 12.18
N SER A 207 14.89 -9.00 12.98
CA SER A 207 15.30 -7.66 12.62
C SER A 207 16.81 -7.61 12.27
N ASP A 208 17.65 -8.18 13.12
CA ASP A 208 19.12 -8.23 12.95
C ASP A 208 19.48 -9.09 11.73
N TYR A 209 18.80 -10.20 11.50
CA TYR A 209 18.97 -11.04 10.32
C TYR A 209 18.62 -10.25 9.04
N THR A 210 17.48 -9.60 8.99
CA THR A 210 17.04 -8.77 7.86
C THR A 210 18.05 -7.67 7.55
N TYR A 211 18.54 -6.98 8.58
CA TYR A 211 19.58 -5.96 8.43
C TYR A 211 20.86 -6.52 7.81
N LYS A 212 21.34 -7.69 8.29
CA LYS A 212 22.52 -8.36 7.75
C LYS A 212 22.35 -8.74 6.27
N ILE A 213 21.17 -9.28 5.91
CA ILE A 213 20.86 -9.63 4.52
C ILE A 213 20.84 -8.40 3.63
N PHE A 214 20.21 -7.30 4.08
CA PHE A 214 20.18 -6.05 3.31
C PHE A 214 21.59 -5.49 3.08
N LYS A 215 22.43 -5.52 4.10
CA LYS A 215 23.85 -5.13 3.95
C LYS A 215 24.60 -6.02 2.96
N LYS A 216 24.40 -7.34 3.02
CA LYS A 216 25.03 -8.30 2.08
C LYS A 216 24.55 -8.08 0.62
N ARG A 217 23.33 -7.57 0.44
CA ARG A 217 22.73 -7.25 -0.87
C ARG A 217 23.03 -5.81 -1.34
N ASP A 218 23.97 -5.09 -0.71
CA ASP A 218 24.33 -3.70 -1.01
C ASP A 218 23.16 -2.71 -0.89
N ILE A 219 22.21 -2.96 0.03
CA ILE A 219 21.11 -2.05 0.34
C ILE A 219 21.56 -1.11 1.47
N ASN A 220 21.45 0.20 1.24
CA ASN A 220 21.77 1.22 2.22
C ASN A 220 20.62 1.36 3.23
N VAL A 221 20.84 1.01 4.50
CA VAL A 221 19.84 1.07 5.56
C VAL A 221 20.10 2.29 6.44
N TYR A 222 19.11 3.18 6.53
CA TYR A 222 19.12 4.37 7.38
C TYR A 222 18.12 4.18 8.52
N LEU A 223 18.60 3.78 9.70
CA LEU A 223 17.80 3.64 10.92
C LEU A 223 17.82 4.94 11.72
N LYS A 224 16.86 5.10 12.65
CA LYS A 224 16.68 6.32 13.46
C LYS A 224 16.66 7.59 12.61
N THR A 225 16.09 7.46 11.39
CA THR A 225 16.12 8.51 10.39
C THR A 225 14.72 8.69 9.81
N ALA A 226 14.15 9.87 10.01
CA ALA A 226 12.86 10.23 9.42
C ALA A 226 13.07 10.89 8.05
N LEU A 227 12.06 10.76 7.20
CA LEU A 227 11.91 11.59 6.02
C LEU A 227 11.38 12.97 6.46
N SER A 228 12.06 14.04 6.11
CA SER A 228 11.66 15.41 6.48
C SER A 228 10.94 16.16 5.36
N ASN A 229 11.33 15.92 4.11
CA ASN A 229 10.72 16.56 2.94
C ASN A 229 10.99 15.73 1.68
N VAL A 230 10.15 15.90 0.67
CA VAL A 230 10.28 15.28 -0.65
C VAL A 230 10.12 16.33 -1.74
N SER A 231 11.00 16.29 -2.72
CA SER A 231 10.89 17.05 -3.96
C SER A 231 10.94 16.14 -5.18
N ILE A 232 10.68 16.66 -6.35
CA ILE A 232 10.57 15.90 -7.62
C ILE A 232 11.75 14.98 -7.93
N ASN A 233 12.94 15.23 -7.38
CA ASN A 233 14.15 14.47 -7.68
C ASN A 233 15.03 14.21 -6.45
N LYS A 234 14.50 14.41 -5.25
CA LYS A 234 15.31 14.38 -4.04
C LYS A 234 14.46 14.13 -2.79
N ILE A 235 14.99 13.37 -1.86
CA ILE A 235 14.49 13.28 -0.49
C ILE A 235 15.43 13.99 0.47
N PHE A 236 14.87 14.53 1.54
CA PHE A 236 15.59 15.13 2.65
C PHE A 236 15.34 14.33 3.92
N LEU A 237 16.38 14.04 4.66
CA LEU A 237 16.36 13.20 5.84
C LEU A 237 16.56 14.04 7.11
N SER A 238 16.01 13.60 8.24
CA SER A 238 16.10 14.28 9.53
C SER A 238 17.51 14.49 10.07
N ASN A 239 18.46 13.70 9.55
CA ASN A 239 19.89 13.82 9.90
C ASN A 239 20.67 14.82 9.02
N GLY A 240 19.97 15.66 8.26
CA GLY A 240 20.56 16.67 7.35
C GLY A 240 21.06 16.13 6.02
N LYS A 241 21.04 14.81 5.81
CA LYS A 241 21.44 14.20 4.52
C LYS A 241 20.30 14.31 3.51
N SER A 242 20.65 14.23 2.22
CA SER A 242 19.69 14.13 1.13
C SER A 242 20.13 13.06 0.12
N ILE A 243 19.17 12.49 -0.59
CA ILE A 243 19.41 11.51 -1.63
C ILE A 243 18.72 11.99 -2.91
N ASP A 244 19.52 12.15 -3.96
CA ASP A 244 19.00 12.43 -5.30
C ASP A 244 18.45 11.13 -5.89
N THR A 245 17.18 11.15 -6.28
CA THR A 245 16.46 9.97 -6.79
C THR A 245 15.27 10.37 -7.66
N LYS A 246 14.94 9.52 -8.61
CA LYS A 246 13.67 9.59 -9.38
C LYS A 246 12.62 8.63 -8.85
N THR A 247 12.99 7.70 -7.97
CA THR A 247 12.11 6.65 -7.47
C THR A 247 12.01 6.71 -5.96
N ILE A 248 10.87 7.15 -5.46
CA ILE A 248 10.57 7.24 -4.04
C ILE A 248 9.29 6.45 -3.80
N ILE A 249 9.38 5.39 -2.99
CA ILE A 249 8.26 4.52 -2.64
C ILE A 249 7.97 4.69 -1.16
N SER A 250 6.77 5.13 -0.83
CA SER A 250 6.33 5.34 0.55
C SER A 250 5.45 4.18 1.01
N THR A 251 5.90 3.51 2.05
CA THR A 251 5.13 2.47 2.76
C THR A 251 4.70 2.94 4.15
N ILE A 252 4.89 4.23 4.46
CA ILE A 252 4.51 4.86 5.72
C ILE A 252 3.18 5.60 5.61
N GLY A 253 2.61 5.88 6.78
CA GLY A 253 1.41 6.72 6.90
C GLY A 253 0.15 6.01 6.43
N SER A 254 -0.38 5.14 7.28
CA SER A 254 -1.74 4.65 7.14
C SER A 254 -2.69 5.51 7.96
N THR A 255 -3.86 5.79 7.40
CA THR A 255 -4.96 6.48 8.07
C THR A 255 -6.26 5.77 7.77
N VAL A 256 -7.24 5.97 8.63
CA VAL A 256 -8.63 5.51 8.36
C VAL A 256 -9.25 6.38 7.26
N SER A 257 -10.24 5.82 6.58
CA SER A 257 -10.99 6.57 5.59
C SER A 257 -11.61 7.84 6.17
N LYS A 258 -11.62 8.92 5.40
CA LYS A 258 -12.30 10.17 5.76
C LYS A 258 -13.76 9.95 6.13
N ILE A 259 -14.44 9.00 5.49
CA ILE A 259 -15.82 8.62 5.75
C ILE A 259 -16.02 8.19 7.22
N ILE A 260 -15.05 7.51 7.81
CA ILE A 260 -15.07 7.12 9.23
C ILE A 260 -14.99 8.36 10.14
N ASN A 261 -14.14 9.31 9.81
CA ASN A 261 -14.03 10.55 10.59
C ASN A 261 -15.30 11.40 10.55
N GLU A 262 -16.07 11.29 9.47
CA GLU A 262 -17.32 12.04 9.23
C GLU A 262 -18.57 11.27 9.62
N SER A 263 -18.45 10.01 10.07
CA SER A 263 -19.60 9.13 10.37
C SER A 263 -20.32 9.44 11.68
N GLY A 264 -19.72 10.23 12.56
CA GLY A 264 -20.23 10.50 13.91
C GLY A 264 -20.00 9.36 14.92
N LEU A 265 -19.31 8.29 14.51
CA LEU A 265 -18.97 7.17 15.40
C LEU A 265 -17.90 7.56 16.45
N PRO A 266 -17.90 6.92 17.62
CA PRO A 266 -16.88 7.19 18.64
C PRO A 266 -15.50 6.75 18.17
N LEU A 267 -14.53 7.68 18.15
CA LEU A 267 -13.18 7.45 17.66
C LEU A 267 -12.14 7.68 18.75
N LYS A 268 -11.11 6.82 18.75
CA LYS A 268 -9.87 7.01 19.51
C LYS A 268 -8.67 6.85 18.60
N ASN A 269 -7.83 7.87 18.50
CA ASN A 269 -6.68 7.89 17.59
C ASN A 269 -7.06 7.56 16.13
N GLY A 270 -8.21 8.09 15.67
CA GLY A 270 -8.74 7.85 14.32
C GLY A 270 -9.32 6.46 14.09
N LYS A 271 -9.41 5.59 15.09
CA LYS A 271 -10.03 4.26 14.99
C LYS A 271 -11.37 4.24 15.72
N ILE A 272 -12.34 3.51 15.18
CA ILE A 272 -13.64 3.31 15.82
C ILE A 272 -13.42 2.56 17.15
N ILE A 273 -14.06 3.03 18.22
CA ILE A 273 -14.04 2.37 19.52
C ILE A 273 -15.04 1.21 19.48
N THR A 274 -14.61 0.03 19.86
CA THR A 274 -15.45 -1.19 19.89
C THR A 274 -15.24 -1.95 21.19
N ASN A 275 -16.24 -2.76 21.55
CA ASN A 275 -16.10 -3.76 22.60
C ASN A 275 -15.26 -4.97 22.09
N GLU A 276 -15.16 -6.01 22.94
CA GLU A 276 -14.45 -7.27 22.61
C GLU A 276 -15.04 -8.07 21.46
N TYR A 277 -16.32 -7.85 21.12
CA TYR A 277 -17.04 -8.47 19.99
C TYR A 277 -16.96 -7.63 18.70
N LEU A 278 -16.18 -6.55 18.72
CA LEU A 278 -16.06 -5.57 17.64
C LEU A 278 -17.35 -4.78 17.36
N GLU A 279 -18.25 -4.73 18.32
CA GLU A 279 -19.46 -3.91 18.24
C GLU A 279 -19.15 -2.47 18.66
N VAL A 280 -19.71 -1.51 17.95
CA VAL A 280 -19.61 -0.09 18.28
C VAL A 280 -20.63 0.23 19.37
N GLU A 281 -20.20 0.82 20.45
CA GLU A 281 -21.08 1.26 21.54
C GLU A 281 -21.84 2.54 21.12
N GLY A 282 -23.17 2.52 21.20
CA GLY A 282 -24.05 3.67 20.91
C GLY A 282 -25.08 3.41 19.82
#